data_ce403514435cb6f427ece99d3fafc62f
#
_entry.id   ce403514435cb6f427ece99d3fafc62f
#
_cell.length_a   1.000
_cell.length_b   1.000
_cell.length_c   1.000
_cell.angle_alpha   90.00
_cell.angle_beta   90.00
_cell.angle_gamma   90.00
#
_symmetry.space_group_name_H-M   'P 1'
#
loop_
_entity.id
_entity.type
_entity.pdbx_description
1 polymer ?
#
loop_
_entity_poly.entity_id
_entity_poly.type
_entity_poly.pdbx_seq_one_letter_code
_entity_poly.pdbx_strand_id
1 'polypeptide(L)'
;MKVIAIYATETMSDWEYAYLTTQVAEAEAQVPDRFKVLFVGESLEAVRSKGGIEVVPGLTLQDIQNRTDIAAFVVPGADTYFNGHEQLLETIRVLNENGVLLAAICGGTLAFARAGVLDHCKHTSNAQGFLASVNYANIDGYKEEDAVSDGGVITASGLAPVSFTAAVLRGVGVYPDDVVDAWLQLHEQRTEAAFVEHMNKVQAWACSN
;
A
#
# COMPACT_ATOMS: atom_id res chain seq x y z
N MET A 1 6.76 -17.53 4.34
CA MET A 1 6.99 -16.10 4.05
C MET A 1 5.75 -15.54 3.35
N LYS A 2 5.12 -14.50 3.90
CA LYS A 2 3.97 -13.80 3.32
C LYS A 2 4.41 -12.76 2.28
N VAL A 3 3.57 -12.45 1.31
CA VAL A 3 3.86 -11.52 0.21
C VAL A 3 3.06 -10.24 0.37
N ILE A 4 3.74 -9.10 0.28
CA ILE A 4 3.14 -7.79 0.03
C ILE A 4 3.33 -7.54 -1.47
N ALA A 5 2.24 -7.65 -2.23
CA ALA A 5 2.24 -7.47 -3.68
C ALA A 5 2.00 -5.99 -4.02
N ILE A 6 2.89 -5.38 -4.80
CA ILE A 6 2.76 -3.98 -5.25
C ILE A 6 2.50 -3.98 -6.76
N TYR A 7 1.40 -3.38 -7.16
CA TYR A 7 1.07 -3.26 -8.58
C TYR A 7 2.03 -2.32 -9.30
N ALA A 8 2.68 -2.85 -10.32
CA ALA A 8 3.58 -2.13 -11.19
C ALA A 8 2.88 -1.77 -12.52
N THR A 9 2.86 -0.50 -12.84
CA THR A 9 2.28 0.04 -14.07
C THR A 9 3.06 1.26 -14.56
N GLU A 10 2.86 1.63 -15.82
CA GLU A 10 3.44 2.85 -16.37
C GLU A 10 3.06 4.09 -15.52
N THR A 11 4.00 4.97 -15.33
CA THR A 11 3.86 6.23 -14.56
C THR A 11 3.55 6.06 -13.07
N MET A 12 3.71 4.86 -12.49
CA MET A 12 3.53 4.67 -11.05
C MET A 12 4.47 5.58 -10.25
N SER A 13 3.96 6.14 -9.15
CA SER A 13 4.66 7.16 -8.36
C SER A 13 5.68 6.52 -7.42
N ASP A 14 6.96 6.77 -7.62
CA ASP A 14 8.09 6.15 -6.92
C ASP A 14 8.07 6.38 -5.39
N TRP A 15 7.68 7.57 -4.95
CA TRP A 15 7.69 7.94 -3.52
C TRP A 15 6.57 7.29 -2.71
N GLU A 16 5.55 6.72 -3.36
CA GLU A 16 4.36 6.21 -2.69
C GLU A 16 4.54 4.80 -2.11
N TYR A 17 5.50 4.04 -2.63
CA TYR A 17 5.83 2.69 -2.14
C TYR A 17 7.24 2.57 -1.56
N ALA A 18 8.10 3.57 -1.73
CA ALA A 18 9.50 3.50 -1.34
C ALA A 18 9.68 3.27 0.18
N TYR A 19 8.93 3.97 1.02
CA TYR A 19 8.97 3.75 2.46
C TYR A 19 8.52 2.33 2.84
N LEU A 20 7.44 1.84 2.23
CA LEU A 20 6.94 0.50 2.50
C LEU A 20 7.96 -0.58 2.14
N THR A 21 8.56 -0.49 0.94
CA THR A 21 9.54 -1.48 0.49
C THR A 21 10.77 -1.53 1.39
N THR A 22 11.27 -0.36 1.82
CA THR A 22 12.43 -0.28 2.72
C THR A 22 12.09 -0.79 4.11
N GLN A 23 10.94 -0.41 4.69
CA GLN A 23 10.55 -0.87 6.02
C GLN A 23 10.31 -2.40 6.08
N VAL A 24 9.74 -3.00 5.04
CA VAL A 24 9.61 -4.46 4.96
C VAL A 24 10.98 -5.13 4.85
N ALA A 25 11.91 -4.58 4.06
CA ALA A 25 13.26 -5.12 3.93
C ALA A 25 14.06 -5.00 5.25
N GLU A 26 13.93 -3.88 5.98
CA GLU A 26 14.53 -3.69 7.29
C GLU A 26 13.97 -4.67 8.32
N ALA A 27 12.64 -4.90 8.33
CA ALA A 27 12.01 -5.87 9.20
C ALA A 27 12.53 -7.30 8.95
N GLU A 28 12.63 -7.69 7.66
CA GLU A 28 13.16 -8.99 7.26
C GLU A 28 14.64 -9.18 7.64
N ALA A 29 15.45 -8.11 7.60
CA ALA A 29 16.85 -8.16 8.03
C ALA A 29 16.97 -8.41 9.53
N GLN A 30 16.00 -8.00 10.35
CA GLN A 30 15.97 -8.21 11.80
C GLN A 30 15.35 -9.56 12.19
N VAL A 31 14.23 -9.92 11.58
CA VAL A 31 13.49 -11.17 11.84
C VAL A 31 13.13 -11.82 10.50
N PRO A 32 13.98 -12.74 10.00
CA PRO A 32 13.86 -13.34 8.67
C PRO A 32 12.61 -14.22 8.47
N ASP A 33 12.31 -14.51 7.20
CA ASP A 33 11.29 -15.46 6.72
C ASP A 33 9.83 -15.10 7.01
N ARG A 34 9.55 -13.83 7.30
CA ARG A 34 8.18 -13.35 7.59
C ARG A 34 7.51 -12.77 6.35
N PHE A 35 8.14 -11.79 5.70
CA PHE A 35 7.54 -11.05 4.60
C PHE A 35 8.51 -10.83 3.44
N LYS A 36 7.98 -10.64 2.26
CA LYS A 36 8.71 -10.11 1.10
C LYS A 36 7.81 -9.21 0.27
N VAL A 37 8.41 -8.24 -0.39
CA VAL A 37 7.74 -7.41 -1.40
C VAL A 37 7.96 -8.03 -2.78
N LEU A 38 6.91 -8.09 -3.58
CA LEU A 38 6.97 -8.44 -5.00
C LEU A 38 6.21 -7.41 -5.83
N PHE A 39 6.79 -6.98 -6.94
CA PHE A 39 6.06 -6.22 -7.95
C PHE A 39 5.25 -7.17 -8.83
N VAL A 40 4.01 -6.76 -9.13
CA VAL A 40 3.02 -7.53 -9.89
C VAL A 40 2.49 -6.68 -11.02
N GLY A 41 2.52 -7.16 -12.25
CA GLY A 41 2.06 -6.43 -13.43
C GLY A 41 0.89 -7.12 -14.15
N GLU A 42 0.31 -6.46 -15.14
CA GLU A 42 -0.60 -7.11 -16.10
C GLU A 42 0.15 -8.17 -16.92
N SER A 43 1.46 -7.95 -17.14
CA SER A 43 2.40 -8.89 -17.75
C SER A 43 3.73 -8.85 -17.00
N LEU A 44 4.71 -9.65 -17.44
CA LEU A 44 6.08 -9.63 -16.92
C LEU A 44 6.98 -8.64 -17.67
N GLU A 45 6.44 -7.85 -18.58
CA GLU A 45 7.18 -6.78 -19.26
C GLU A 45 7.53 -5.65 -18.30
N ALA A 46 8.71 -5.06 -18.52
CA ALA A 46 9.15 -3.92 -17.73
C ALA A 46 8.21 -2.73 -17.93
N VAL A 47 7.90 -2.04 -16.84
CA VAL A 47 7.16 -0.77 -16.84
C VAL A 47 8.07 0.34 -16.35
N ARG A 48 7.79 1.57 -16.75
CA ARG A 48 8.56 2.75 -16.36
C ARG A 48 7.78 3.61 -15.35
N SER A 49 8.37 3.81 -14.18
CA SER A 49 7.81 4.66 -13.15
C SER A 49 7.77 6.14 -13.56
N LYS A 50 7.11 6.98 -12.77
CA LYS A 50 7.05 8.44 -12.95
C LYS A 50 8.44 9.09 -12.89
N GLY A 51 9.32 8.57 -12.04
CA GLY A 51 10.74 9.00 -11.95
C GLY A 51 11.65 8.43 -13.04
N GLY A 52 11.12 7.58 -13.94
CA GLY A 52 11.89 6.96 -15.02
C GLY A 52 12.61 5.67 -14.62
N ILE A 53 12.32 5.11 -13.45
CA ILE A 53 12.88 3.84 -13.00
C ILE A 53 12.20 2.70 -13.75
N GLU A 54 12.99 1.78 -14.30
CA GLU A 54 12.48 0.56 -14.90
C GLU A 54 12.21 -0.49 -13.83
N VAL A 55 10.97 -0.99 -13.79
CA VAL A 55 10.53 -2.02 -12.84
C VAL A 55 10.03 -3.22 -13.61
N VAL A 56 10.61 -4.37 -13.34
CA VAL A 56 10.22 -5.66 -13.93
C VAL A 56 9.35 -6.40 -12.92
N PRO A 57 8.06 -6.66 -13.21
CA PRO A 57 7.21 -7.46 -12.34
C PRO A 57 7.71 -8.89 -12.22
N GLY A 58 7.68 -9.43 -11.01
CA GLY A 58 8.06 -10.83 -10.75
C GLY A 58 6.89 -11.81 -10.88
N LEU A 59 5.65 -11.31 -10.91
CA LEU A 59 4.40 -12.06 -11.05
C LEU A 59 3.40 -11.25 -11.89
N THR A 60 2.42 -11.94 -12.44
CA THR A 60 1.26 -11.29 -13.08
C THR A 60 0.10 -11.12 -12.09
N LEU A 61 -0.85 -10.24 -12.41
CA LEU A 61 -2.11 -10.10 -11.66
C LEU A 61 -2.85 -11.45 -11.58
N GLN A 62 -2.83 -12.24 -12.65
CA GLN A 62 -3.47 -13.56 -12.68
C GLN A 62 -2.81 -14.54 -11.70
N ASP A 63 -1.48 -14.49 -11.56
CA ASP A 63 -0.75 -15.37 -10.66
C ASP A 63 -1.14 -15.16 -9.20
N ILE A 64 -1.45 -13.92 -8.79
CA ILE A 64 -1.75 -13.61 -7.39
C ILE A 64 -3.19 -13.90 -6.97
N GLN A 65 -4.16 -13.98 -7.90
CA GLN A 65 -5.58 -14.19 -7.58
C GLN A 65 -5.85 -15.51 -6.83
N ASN A 66 -5.05 -16.54 -7.09
CA ASN A 66 -5.20 -17.86 -6.49
C ASN A 66 -4.16 -18.17 -5.39
N ARG A 67 -3.34 -17.19 -5.00
CA ARG A 67 -2.33 -17.38 -3.95
C ARG A 67 -2.91 -17.13 -2.58
N THR A 68 -2.52 -17.97 -1.62
CA THR A 68 -2.95 -17.88 -0.22
C THR A 68 -1.92 -17.18 0.67
N ASP A 69 -0.76 -16.84 0.13
CA ASP A 69 0.33 -16.18 0.85
C ASP A 69 0.36 -14.66 0.64
N ILE A 70 -0.58 -14.10 -0.13
CA ILE A 70 -0.70 -12.64 -0.30
C ILE A 70 -1.26 -12.03 1.00
N ALA A 71 -0.43 -11.27 1.70
CA ALA A 71 -0.82 -10.56 2.92
C ALA A 71 -1.47 -9.21 2.63
N ALA A 72 -0.98 -8.51 1.61
CA ALA A 72 -1.56 -7.25 1.15
C ALA A 72 -1.35 -7.08 -0.36
N PHE A 73 -2.29 -6.38 -1.00
CA PHE A 73 -2.16 -5.90 -2.37
C PHE A 73 -2.18 -4.38 -2.38
N VAL A 74 -1.09 -3.78 -2.84
CA VAL A 74 -0.82 -2.34 -2.80
C VAL A 74 -0.89 -1.76 -4.21
N VAL A 75 -1.70 -0.71 -4.40
CA VAL A 75 -1.87 0.00 -5.67
C VAL A 75 -1.39 1.44 -5.52
N PRO A 76 -0.16 1.77 -5.97
CA PRO A 76 0.35 3.14 -5.99
C PRO A 76 -0.40 4.00 -7.01
N GLY A 77 -0.26 5.32 -6.92
CA GLY A 77 -0.77 6.24 -7.92
C GLY A 77 -0.06 6.10 -9.26
N ALA A 78 -0.81 6.33 -10.32
CA ALA A 78 -0.32 6.47 -11.69
C ALA A 78 -1.26 7.39 -12.48
N ASP A 79 -0.84 7.81 -13.66
CA ASP A 79 -1.61 8.75 -14.48
C ASP A 79 -2.72 8.05 -15.31
N THR A 80 -2.83 6.72 -15.22
CA THR A 80 -3.59 5.88 -16.17
C THR A 80 -4.94 5.38 -15.66
N TYR A 81 -5.27 5.51 -14.36
CA TYR A 81 -6.42 4.83 -13.74
C TYR A 81 -7.82 5.37 -14.08
N PHE A 82 -7.92 6.42 -14.86
CA PHE A 82 -9.24 6.93 -15.30
C PHE A 82 -9.97 5.97 -16.24
N ASN A 83 -9.23 5.16 -17.01
CA ASN A 83 -9.78 4.20 -17.98
C ASN A 83 -8.91 2.94 -18.03
N GLY A 84 -9.41 1.86 -18.67
CA GLY A 84 -8.67 0.60 -18.81
C GLY A 84 -8.45 -0.11 -17.50
N HIS A 85 -7.36 -0.87 -17.39
CA HIS A 85 -6.99 -1.64 -16.20
C HIS A 85 -8.02 -2.68 -15.75
N GLU A 86 -8.79 -3.26 -16.69
CA GLU A 86 -9.88 -4.19 -16.36
C GLU A 86 -9.38 -5.41 -15.58
N GLN A 87 -8.18 -5.91 -15.89
CA GLN A 87 -7.57 -7.02 -15.17
C GLN A 87 -7.19 -6.63 -13.74
N LEU A 88 -6.71 -5.41 -13.51
CA LEU A 88 -6.47 -4.87 -12.17
C LEU A 88 -7.76 -4.77 -11.37
N LEU A 89 -8.83 -4.18 -11.96
CA LEU A 89 -10.12 -4.02 -11.29
C LEU A 89 -10.69 -5.37 -10.86
N GLU A 90 -10.61 -6.37 -11.72
CA GLU A 90 -11.02 -7.74 -11.38
C GLU A 90 -10.16 -8.34 -10.27
N THR A 91 -8.86 -8.19 -10.35
CA THR A 91 -7.94 -8.68 -9.30
C THR A 91 -8.24 -8.04 -7.95
N ILE A 92 -8.52 -6.73 -7.91
CA ILE A 92 -8.92 -6.04 -6.68
C ILE A 92 -10.19 -6.67 -6.08
N ARG A 93 -11.22 -6.96 -6.89
CA ARG A 93 -12.45 -7.60 -6.41
C ARG A 93 -12.19 -8.99 -5.85
N VAL A 94 -11.48 -9.83 -6.60
CA VAL A 94 -11.13 -11.20 -6.19
C VAL A 94 -10.35 -11.22 -4.88
N LEU A 95 -9.34 -10.36 -4.75
CA LEU A 95 -8.52 -10.29 -3.53
C LEU A 95 -9.33 -9.74 -2.34
N ASN A 96 -10.24 -8.79 -2.56
CA ASN A 96 -11.17 -8.31 -1.55
C ASN A 96 -12.10 -9.43 -1.04
N GLU A 97 -12.69 -10.20 -1.94
CA GLU A 97 -13.55 -11.35 -1.60
C GLU A 97 -12.77 -12.44 -0.84
N ASN A 98 -11.49 -12.60 -1.14
CA ASN A 98 -10.60 -13.53 -0.44
C ASN A 98 -10.09 -12.98 0.92
N GLY A 99 -10.47 -11.76 1.32
CA GLY A 99 -10.07 -11.15 2.59
C GLY A 99 -8.61 -10.69 2.64
N VAL A 100 -7.97 -10.49 1.48
CA VAL A 100 -6.63 -9.90 1.39
C VAL A 100 -6.71 -8.41 1.73
N LEU A 101 -5.77 -7.92 2.54
CA LEU A 101 -5.68 -6.49 2.84
C LEU A 101 -5.41 -5.71 1.54
N LEU A 102 -6.28 -4.77 1.22
CA LEU A 102 -6.14 -3.90 0.06
C LEU A 102 -5.62 -2.52 0.49
N ALA A 103 -4.64 -1.98 -0.22
CA ALA A 103 -4.09 -0.66 0.08
C ALA A 103 -3.89 0.16 -1.19
N ALA A 104 -4.45 1.37 -1.25
CA ALA A 104 -4.30 2.28 -2.37
C ALA A 104 -3.90 3.69 -1.92
N ILE A 105 -3.04 4.33 -2.69
CA ILE A 105 -2.58 5.69 -2.43
C ILE A 105 -2.74 6.54 -3.70
N CYS A 106 -3.08 7.82 -3.54
CA CYS A 106 -3.11 8.78 -4.65
C CYS A 106 -4.06 8.32 -5.78
N GLY A 107 -3.55 8.24 -7.02
CA GLY A 107 -4.28 7.73 -8.19
C GLY A 107 -4.78 6.30 -8.04
N GLY A 108 -4.11 5.45 -7.24
CA GLY A 108 -4.55 4.08 -6.98
C GLY A 108 -5.95 3.99 -6.35
N THR A 109 -6.37 5.02 -5.63
CA THR A 109 -7.73 5.11 -5.05
C THR A 109 -8.83 5.18 -6.12
N LEU A 110 -8.52 5.68 -7.33
CA LEU A 110 -9.46 5.64 -8.48
C LEU A 110 -9.72 4.20 -8.92
N ALA A 111 -8.67 3.36 -8.95
CA ALA A 111 -8.85 1.94 -9.26
C ALA A 111 -9.77 1.26 -8.22
N PHE A 112 -9.59 1.59 -6.92
CA PHE A 112 -10.45 1.07 -5.85
C PHE A 112 -11.90 1.55 -5.98
N ALA A 113 -12.12 2.83 -6.27
CA ALA A 113 -13.45 3.37 -6.53
C ALA A 113 -14.12 2.67 -7.74
N ARG A 114 -13.39 2.51 -8.86
CA ARG A 114 -13.87 1.83 -10.05
C ARG A 114 -14.13 0.32 -9.83
N ALA A 115 -13.37 -0.32 -8.95
CA ALA A 115 -13.60 -1.71 -8.56
C ALA A 115 -14.81 -1.88 -7.62
N GLY A 116 -15.34 -0.79 -7.03
CA GLY A 116 -16.48 -0.80 -6.11
C GLY A 116 -16.11 -1.13 -4.65
N VAL A 117 -14.82 -1.31 -4.34
CA VAL A 117 -14.40 -1.68 -2.96
C VAL A 117 -14.51 -0.53 -1.97
N LEU A 118 -14.68 0.71 -2.44
CA LEU A 118 -14.92 1.87 -1.58
C LEU A 118 -16.40 2.10 -1.24
N ASP A 119 -17.32 1.34 -1.84
CA ASP A 119 -18.76 1.61 -1.73
C ASP A 119 -19.32 1.41 -0.31
N HIS A 120 -18.64 0.65 0.53
CA HIS A 120 -19.12 0.25 1.85
C HIS A 120 -18.13 0.49 3.00
N CYS A 121 -17.04 1.23 2.77
CA CYS A 121 -16.05 1.54 3.79
C CYS A 121 -15.76 3.03 3.89
N LYS A 122 -15.19 3.46 5.02
CA LYS A 122 -14.58 4.78 5.14
C LYS A 122 -13.28 4.77 4.35
N HIS A 123 -12.96 5.89 3.69
CA HIS A 123 -11.79 6.00 2.84
C HIS A 123 -11.37 7.47 2.68
N THR A 124 -10.19 7.67 2.13
CA THR A 124 -9.66 8.96 1.70
C THR A 124 -9.01 8.87 0.32
N SER A 125 -8.54 9.98 -0.20
CA SER A 125 -7.84 10.11 -1.46
C SER A 125 -7.11 11.46 -1.52
N ASN A 126 -6.65 11.87 -2.69
CA ASN A 126 -6.08 13.22 -2.91
C ASN A 126 -7.08 14.34 -2.60
N ALA A 127 -8.34 14.12 -2.90
CA ALA A 127 -9.47 14.99 -2.56
C ALA A 127 -10.79 14.23 -2.85
N GLN A 128 -11.88 14.62 -2.20
CA GLN A 128 -13.21 14.05 -2.48
C GLN A 128 -13.61 14.23 -3.96
N GLY A 129 -13.37 15.42 -4.53
CA GLY A 129 -13.63 15.70 -5.94
C GLY A 129 -12.79 14.90 -6.92
N PHE A 130 -11.64 14.37 -6.49
CA PHE A 130 -10.80 13.50 -7.30
C PHE A 130 -11.49 12.14 -7.54
N LEU A 131 -12.08 11.54 -6.51
CA LEU A 131 -12.86 10.31 -6.63
C LEU A 131 -14.14 10.49 -7.43
N ALA A 132 -14.75 11.68 -7.37
CA ALA A 132 -15.94 12.00 -8.16
C ALA A 132 -15.71 12.01 -9.69
N SER A 133 -14.44 11.98 -10.13
CA SER A 133 -14.10 11.88 -11.57
C SER A 133 -14.36 10.51 -12.18
N VAL A 134 -14.63 9.49 -11.36
CA VAL A 134 -15.04 8.16 -11.76
C VAL A 134 -16.44 7.86 -11.21
N ASN A 135 -17.07 6.79 -11.65
CA ASN A 135 -18.41 6.41 -11.16
C ASN A 135 -18.30 5.87 -9.73
N TYR A 136 -18.27 6.79 -8.76
CA TYR A 136 -18.07 6.55 -7.34
C TYR A 136 -19.30 7.01 -6.55
N ALA A 137 -19.84 6.14 -5.71
CA ALA A 137 -21.14 6.34 -5.06
C ALA A 137 -21.07 6.73 -3.57
N ASN A 138 -20.02 6.33 -2.83
CA ASN A 138 -19.95 6.47 -1.38
C ASN A 138 -19.31 7.80 -0.92
N ILE A 139 -19.90 8.93 -1.29
CA ILE A 139 -19.40 10.26 -0.93
C ILE A 139 -19.33 10.45 0.61
N ASP A 140 -20.30 9.93 1.34
CA ASP A 140 -20.40 10.04 2.80
C ASP A 140 -19.30 9.24 3.55
N GLY A 141 -18.75 8.23 2.90
CA GLY A 141 -17.62 7.45 3.39
C GLY A 141 -16.30 8.19 3.36
N TYR A 142 -16.18 9.27 2.58
CA TYR A 142 -14.95 10.04 2.46
C TYR A 142 -14.56 10.73 3.76
N LYS A 143 -13.27 10.68 4.12
CA LYS A 143 -12.67 11.34 5.28
C LYS A 143 -11.51 12.22 4.86
N GLU A 144 -11.45 13.43 5.39
CA GLU A 144 -10.32 14.36 5.22
C GLU A 144 -9.19 13.98 6.19
N GLU A 145 -8.55 12.84 5.90
CA GLU A 145 -7.46 12.27 6.70
C GLU A 145 -6.31 11.87 5.79
N ASP A 146 -5.09 11.85 6.30
CA ASP A 146 -3.89 11.44 5.56
C ASP A 146 -4.00 10.01 5.03
N ALA A 147 -4.47 9.09 5.90
CA ALA A 147 -4.74 7.70 5.59
C ALA A 147 -5.94 7.19 6.41
N VAL A 148 -6.77 6.36 5.79
CA VAL A 148 -7.94 5.71 6.42
C VAL A 148 -7.82 4.21 6.24
N SER A 149 -8.09 3.47 7.32
CA SER A 149 -8.18 2.00 7.34
C SER A 149 -9.55 1.59 7.80
N ASP A 150 -10.32 0.91 6.96
CA ASP A 150 -11.66 0.42 7.31
C ASP A 150 -12.00 -0.82 6.47
N GLY A 151 -12.59 -1.84 7.10
CA GLY A 151 -13.08 -3.04 6.42
C GLY A 151 -12.04 -3.84 5.61
N GLY A 152 -10.75 -3.80 5.99
CA GLY A 152 -9.69 -4.47 5.23
C GLY A 152 -9.18 -3.65 4.04
N VAL A 153 -9.62 -2.39 3.92
CA VAL A 153 -9.20 -1.45 2.87
C VAL A 153 -8.45 -0.27 3.51
N ILE A 154 -7.27 0.02 2.98
CA ILE A 154 -6.46 1.18 3.34
C ILE A 154 -6.41 2.13 2.15
N THR A 155 -6.68 3.41 2.40
CA THR A 155 -6.54 4.46 1.39
C THR A 155 -5.78 5.65 1.93
N ALA A 156 -5.05 6.36 1.08
CA ALA A 156 -4.29 7.54 1.47
C ALA A 156 -4.19 8.60 0.36
N SER A 157 -3.94 9.84 0.75
CA SER A 157 -3.51 10.89 -0.16
C SER A 157 -2.07 10.64 -0.65
N GLY A 158 -1.77 10.99 -1.89
CA GLY A 158 -0.42 10.93 -2.47
C GLY A 158 0.59 11.85 -1.76
N LEU A 159 0.11 12.77 -0.91
CA LEU A 159 0.94 13.62 -0.06
C LEU A 159 1.28 12.98 1.30
N ALA A 160 0.71 11.80 1.60
CA ALA A 160 0.84 11.12 2.89
C ALA A 160 1.48 9.72 2.79
N PRO A 161 2.61 9.52 2.07
CA PRO A 161 3.20 8.19 1.91
C PRO A 161 3.69 7.60 3.23
N VAL A 162 4.03 8.42 4.21
CA VAL A 162 4.44 7.98 5.56
C VAL A 162 3.24 7.40 6.31
N SER A 163 2.11 8.13 6.37
CA SER A 163 0.88 7.65 7.01
C SER A 163 0.32 6.40 6.31
N PHE A 164 0.39 6.35 4.98
CA PHE A 164 0.06 5.18 4.18
C PHE A 164 0.90 3.96 4.57
N THR A 165 2.23 4.13 4.58
CA THR A 165 3.16 3.06 4.95
C THR A 165 2.86 2.53 6.35
N ALA A 166 2.69 3.42 7.34
CA ALA A 166 2.34 3.03 8.71
C ALA A 166 1.04 2.20 8.77
N ALA A 167 0.01 2.61 8.04
CA ALA A 167 -1.25 1.89 7.98
C ALA A 167 -1.08 0.48 7.40
N VAL A 168 -0.28 0.33 6.33
CA VAL A 168 0.00 -0.98 5.72
C VAL A 168 0.85 -1.85 6.65
N LEU A 169 1.90 -1.31 7.29
CA LEU A 169 2.75 -2.05 8.23
C LEU A 169 1.94 -2.61 9.39
N ARG A 170 0.99 -1.83 9.96
CA ARG A 170 0.06 -2.28 10.99
C ARG A 170 -0.91 -3.33 10.46
N GLY A 171 -1.57 -3.04 9.36
CA GLY A 171 -2.59 -3.93 8.79
C GLY A 171 -2.07 -5.32 8.43
N VAL A 172 -0.81 -5.41 8.00
CA VAL A 172 -0.11 -6.67 7.69
C VAL A 172 0.53 -7.30 8.93
N GLY A 173 0.86 -6.50 9.95
CA GLY A 173 1.61 -6.94 11.13
C GLY A 173 3.10 -7.13 10.84
N VAL A 174 3.69 -6.26 10.04
CA VAL A 174 5.15 -6.27 9.76
C VAL A 174 5.92 -5.96 11.03
N TYR A 175 5.47 -4.93 11.76
CA TYR A 175 5.94 -4.55 13.08
C TYR A 175 4.79 -4.48 14.08
N PRO A 176 5.03 -4.58 15.39
CA PRO A 176 4.04 -4.23 16.41
C PRO A 176 3.75 -2.72 16.41
N ASP A 177 2.59 -2.34 16.93
CA ASP A 177 2.09 -0.96 16.87
C ASP A 177 3.05 0.07 17.48
N ASP A 178 3.71 -0.27 18.57
CA ASP A 178 4.63 0.63 19.24
C ASP A 178 5.91 0.93 18.43
N VAL A 179 6.35 0.01 17.56
CA VAL A 179 7.45 0.24 16.62
C VAL A 179 6.97 1.14 15.48
N VAL A 180 5.76 0.93 14.96
CA VAL A 180 5.17 1.77 13.91
C VAL A 180 4.91 3.18 14.44
N ASP A 181 4.44 3.33 15.69
CA ASP A 181 4.26 4.64 16.34
C ASP A 181 5.58 5.40 16.47
N ALA A 182 6.64 4.73 16.90
CA ALA A 182 7.96 5.35 17.00
C ALA A 182 8.51 5.75 15.62
N TRP A 183 8.24 4.97 14.58
CA TRP A 183 8.61 5.30 13.19
C TRP A 183 7.83 6.53 12.68
N LEU A 184 6.54 6.65 12.96
CA LEU A 184 5.75 7.85 12.65
C LEU A 184 6.30 9.08 13.38
N GLN A 185 6.54 8.97 14.68
CA GLN A 185 7.10 10.07 15.49
C GLN A 185 8.45 10.53 14.95
N LEU A 186 9.31 9.60 14.49
CA LEU A 186 10.56 9.96 13.84
C LEU A 186 10.34 10.86 12.62
N HIS A 187 9.35 10.55 11.78
CA HIS A 187 9.03 11.33 10.56
C HIS A 187 8.39 12.69 10.89
N GLU A 188 7.64 12.77 11.99
CA GLU A 188 7.02 14.01 12.45
C GLU A 188 8.04 14.94 13.10
N GLN A 189 8.79 14.42 14.08
CA GLN A 189 9.66 15.23 14.92
C GLN A 189 11.04 15.52 14.29
N ARG A 190 11.59 14.56 13.54
CA ARG A 190 12.91 14.65 12.86
C ARG A 190 14.03 15.00 13.80
N THR A 191 14.02 14.43 15.01
CA THR A 191 15.00 14.65 16.07
C THR A 191 15.85 13.42 16.31
N GLU A 192 17.06 13.60 16.87
CA GLU A 192 17.91 12.49 17.30
C GLU A 192 17.21 11.63 18.35
N ALA A 193 16.46 12.23 19.28
CA ALA A 193 15.73 11.50 20.30
C ALA A 193 14.68 10.55 19.71
N ALA A 194 13.90 11.01 18.73
CA ALA A 194 12.93 10.17 18.03
C ALA A 194 13.60 9.05 17.22
N PHE A 195 14.76 9.32 16.63
CA PHE A 195 15.56 8.29 15.94
C PHE A 195 16.04 7.21 16.91
N VAL A 196 16.59 7.60 18.05
CA VAL A 196 17.07 6.66 19.09
C VAL A 196 15.92 5.83 19.64
N GLU A 197 14.76 6.45 19.91
CA GLU A 197 13.57 5.74 20.38
C GLU A 197 13.10 4.68 19.37
N HIS A 198 13.00 5.04 18.09
CA HIS A 198 12.62 4.09 17.04
C HIS A 198 13.62 2.93 16.98
N MET A 199 14.93 3.19 16.97
CA MET A 199 15.97 2.14 16.94
C MET A 199 15.88 1.21 18.14
N ASN A 200 15.63 1.74 19.34
CA ASN A 200 15.46 0.95 20.56
C ASN A 200 14.23 0.02 20.48
N LYS A 201 13.11 0.53 19.93
CA LYS A 201 11.90 -0.27 19.72
C LYS A 201 12.12 -1.41 18.71
N VAL A 202 12.75 -1.13 17.58
CA VAL A 202 13.11 -2.14 16.58
C VAL A 202 14.01 -3.22 17.20
N GLN A 203 15.03 -2.82 17.95
CA GLN A 203 15.95 -3.76 18.60
C GLN A 203 15.25 -4.63 19.64
N ALA A 204 14.40 -4.04 20.48
CA ALA A 204 13.63 -4.77 21.49
C ALA A 204 12.69 -5.80 20.85
N TRP A 205 12.00 -5.41 19.78
CA TRP A 205 11.17 -6.32 18.99
C TRP A 205 11.98 -7.45 18.37
N ALA A 206 13.12 -7.17 17.74
CA ALA A 206 13.97 -8.17 17.11
C ALA A 206 14.51 -9.20 18.13
N CYS A 207 14.85 -8.76 19.34
CA CYS A 207 15.33 -9.64 20.42
C CYS A 207 14.22 -10.54 21.00
N SER A 208 12.94 -10.26 20.75
CA SER A 208 11.79 -11.00 21.28
C SER A 208 11.22 -12.04 20.29
N ASN A 209 11.75 -12.10 19.06
CA ASN A 209 11.32 -13.01 18.00
C ASN A 209 12.43 -13.94 17.53
#